data_51b0f42bcfe3d1ca9345740ee3748c78
#
_entry.id   51b0f42bcfe3d1ca9345740ee3748c78
#
_cell.length_a   1.000
_cell.length_b   1.000
_cell.length_c   1.000
_cell.angle_alpha   90.00
_cell.angle_beta   90.00
_cell.angle_gamma   90.00
#
_symmetry.space_group_name_H-M   'P 1'
#
loop_
_entity.id
_entity.type
_entity.pdbx_description
1 polymer ?
#
loop_
_entity_poly.entity_id
_entity_poly.type
_entity_poly.pdbx_seq_one_letter_code
_entity_poly.pdbx_strand_id
1 'polypeptide(L)'
;MRRMLGMALTVILLVAAGIVLYLRFFDHPALHVAGVTIREQTKNGCTVDVTGRIDTNGSAGTVSYQWVFRPQTQAPQPLNQSVVAGQHAVYVTVAVQGQGHGSATQTVTLDVLGPGTGTDSTNITINC
;
A
#
# COMPACT_ATOMS: atom_id res chain seq x y z
N MET A 1 30.64 3.63 50.91
CA MET A 1 29.28 4.10 50.64
C MET A 1 29.17 4.97 49.42
N ARG A 2 30.03 5.96 49.21
CA ARG A 2 29.98 6.83 48.02
C ARG A 2 30.10 6.10 46.67
N ARG A 3 30.88 5.01 46.59
CA ARG A 3 31.06 4.23 45.37
C ARG A 3 29.83 3.41 44.97
N MET A 4 29.04 2.95 45.93
CA MET A 4 27.79 2.23 45.67
C MET A 4 26.67 3.13 45.16
N LEU A 5 26.57 4.37 45.64
CA LEU A 5 25.62 5.34 45.19
C LEU A 5 25.87 5.78 43.75
N GLY A 6 27.16 5.94 43.35
CA GLY A 6 27.53 6.30 41.98
C GLY A 6 27.20 5.17 40.97
N MET A 7 27.42 3.89 41.34
CA MET A 7 27.07 2.76 40.51
C MET A 7 25.55 2.62 40.31
N ALA A 8 24.77 2.79 41.37
CA ALA A 8 23.30 2.71 41.30
C ALA A 8 22.71 3.80 40.38
N LEU A 9 23.26 5.02 40.44
CA LEU A 9 22.84 6.13 39.59
C LEU A 9 23.16 5.88 38.13
N THR A 10 24.33 5.34 37.82
CA THR A 10 24.75 5.00 36.45
C THR A 10 23.85 3.92 35.85
N VAL A 11 23.51 2.90 36.61
CA VAL A 11 22.61 1.83 36.15
C VAL A 11 21.20 2.36 35.87
N ILE A 12 20.65 3.22 36.72
CA ILE A 12 19.34 3.85 36.50
C ILE A 12 19.32 4.69 35.23
N LEU A 13 20.38 5.45 34.96
CA LEU A 13 20.50 6.27 33.73
C LEU A 13 20.58 5.41 32.47
N LEU A 14 21.29 4.28 32.49
CA LEU A 14 21.36 3.36 31.37
C LEU A 14 20.03 2.69 31.08
N VAL A 15 19.30 2.28 32.09
CA VAL A 15 17.95 1.69 31.95
C VAL A 15 16.97 2.71 31.39
N ALA A 16 16.97 3.95 31.87
CA ALA A 16 16.13 5.02 31.35
C ALA A 16 16.45 5.32 29.88
N ALA A 17 17.71 5.40 29.49
CA ALA A 17 18.12 5.58 28.10
C ALA A 17 17.68 4.42 27.21
N GLY A 18 17.77 3.18 27.68
CA GLY A 18 17.31 2.00 26.96
C GLY A 18 15.81 2.01 26.73
N ILE A 19 15.01 2.40 27.72
CA ILE A 19 13.55 2.53 27.59
C ILE A 19 13.17 3.62 26.60
N VAL A 20 13.80 4.77 26.61
CA VAL A 20 13.55 5.86 25.67
C VAL A 20 13.87 5.44 24.24
N LEU A 21 15.00 4.76 24.01
CA LEU A 21 15.35 4.22 22.70
C LEU A 21 14.35 3.15 22.24
N TYR A 22 13.96 2.26 23.13
CA TYR A 22 12.96 1.24 22.85
C TYR A 22 11.63 1.86 22.41
N LEU A 23 11.11 2.83 23.15
CA LEU A 23 9.88 3.52 22.83
C LEU A 23 9.96 4.27 21.50
N ARG A 24 11.09 4.91 21.19
CA ARG A 24 11.29 5.59 19.90
C ARG A 24 11.35 4.61 18.73
N PHE A 25 11.90 3.42 18.93
CA PHE A 25 12.01 2.42 17.87
C PHE A 25 10.68 1.72 17.58
N PHE A 26 9.85 1.52 18.59
CA PHE A 26 8.58 0.81 18.47
C PHE A 26 7.35 1.72 18.45
N ASP A 27 7.55 3.02 18.64
CA ASP A 27 6.48 4.00 18.63
C ASP A 27 6.16 4.52 17.21
N HIS A 28 6.88 4.04 16.20
CA HIS A 28 6.52 4.29 14.81
C HIS A 28 5.34 3.37 14.44
N PRO A 29 4.20 3.94 14.05
CA PRO A 29 3.09 3.10 13.60
C PRO A 29 3.54 2.26 12.41
N ALA A 30 3.15 1.01 12.41
CA ALA A 30 3.39 0.14 11.27
C ALA A 30 2.65 0.70 10.04
N LEU A 31 3.17 0.41 8.85
CA LEU A 31 2.49 0.76 7.61
C LEU A 31 1.07 0.21 7.62
N HIS A 32 0.11 1.07 7.32
CA HIS A 32 -1.29 0.71 7.25
C HIS A 32 -1.96 1.46 6.10
N VAL A 33 -2.76 0.75 5.33
CA VAL A 33 -3.54 1.35 4.25
C VAL A 33 -4.78 2.02 4.83
N ALA A 34 -4.93 3.30 4.55
CA ALA A 34 -6.06 4.10 5.02
C ALA A 34 -7.22 4.11 4.03
N GLY A 35 -6.95 3.91 2.74
CA GLY A 35 -7.99 3.92 1.72
C GLY A 35 -7.47 3.56 0.34
N VAL A 36 -8.37 3.25 -0.57
CA VAL A 36 -8.07 2.90 -1.95
C VAL A 36 -9.07 3.62 -2.84
N THR A 37 -8.58 4.27 -3.89
CA THR A 37 -9.43 4.98 -4.86
C THR A 37 -8.88 4.79 -6.27
N ILE A 38 -9.71 4.44 -7.23
CA ILE A 38 -9.32 4.44 -8.64
C ILE A 38 -9.50 5.86 -9.18
N ARG A 39 -8.41 6.46 -9.68
CA ARG A 39 -8.34 7.88 -10.01
C ARG A 39 -8.45 8.18 -11.48
N GLU A 40 -7.80 7.39 -12.34
CA GLU A 40 -7.66 7.71 -13.75
C GLU A 40 -7.87 6.50 -14.62
N GLN A 41 -8.45 6.75 -15.77
CA GLN A 41 -8.57 5.80 -16.87
C GLN A 41 -8.11 6.51 -18.14
N THR A 42 -7.06 5.98 -18.75
CA THR A 42 -6.55 6.51 -20.01
C THR A 42 -6.75 5.49 -21.12
N LYS A 43 -7.48 5.89 -22.14
CA LYS A 43 -7.74 5.04 -23.31
C LYS A 43 -6.68 5.28 -24.37
N ASN A 44 -6.10 4.19 -24.84
CA ASN A 44 -5.10 4.22 -25.90
C ASN A 44 -5.33 3.04 -26.87
N GLY A 45 -6.16 3.28 -27.90
CA GLY A 45 -6.57 2.22 -28.82
C GLY A 45 -7.38 1.15 -28.09
N CYS A 46 -6.95 -0.11 -28.24
CA CYS A 46 -7.56 -1.27 -27.57
C CYS A 46 -7.09 -1.45 -26.13
N THR A 47 -6.32 -0.52 -25.60
CA THR A 47 -5.76 -0.60 -24.24
C THR A 47 -6.36 0.50 -23.37
N VAL A 48 -6.72 0.16 -22.16
CA VAL A 48 -7.14 1.12 -21.13
C VAL A 48 -6.19 0.99 -19.95
N ASP A 49 -5.51 2.08 -19.61
CA ASP A 49 -4.67 2.15 -18.43
C ASP A 49 -5.51 2.66 -17.26
N VAL A 50 -5.56 1.88 -16.20
CA VAL A 50 -6.31 2.21 -14.98
C VAL A 50 -5.29 2.48 -13.87
N THR A 51 -5.37 3.67 -13.29
CA THR A 51 -4.48 4.07 -12.19
C THR A 51 -5.27 4.17 -10.89
N GLY A 52 -4.83 3.45 -9.90
CA GLY A 52 -5.37 3.50 -8.55
C GLY A 52 -4.44 4.22 -7.59
N ARG A 53 -5.03 4.86 -6.59
CA ARG A 53 -4.31 5.49 -5.49
C ARG A 53 -4.55 4.70 -4.21
N ILE A 54 -3.47 4.31 -3.55
CA ILE A 54 -3.51 3.67 -2.24
C ILE A 54 -3.04 4.69 -1.22
N ASP A 55 -3.94 5.10 -0.33
CA ASP A 55 -3.62 6.02 0.76
C ASP A 55 -3.04 5.25 1.94
N THR A 56 -1.96 5.77 2.52
CA THR A 56 -1.24 5.16 3.62
C THR A 56 -1.14 6.11 4.80
N ASN A 57 -0.71 5.59 5.93
CA ASN A 57 -0.45 6.40 7.13
C ASN A 57 0.93 7.09 7.11
N GLY A 58 1.69 6.98 6.01
CA GLY A 58 3.00 7.61 5.86
C GLY A 58 4.16 6.82 6.43
N SER A 59 3.94 5.60 6.89
CA SER A 59 5.01 4.72 7.38
C SER A 59 5.64 3.93 6.24
N ALA A 60 6.92 3.60 6.37
CA ALA A 60 7.63 2.79 5.38
C ALA A 60 7.23 1.31 5.46
N GLY A 61 7.26 0.63 4.34
CA GLY A 61 6.96 -0.79 4.26
C GLY A 61 6.60 -1.23 2.86
N THR A 62 5.90 -2.34 2.76
CA THR A 62 5.46 -2.91 1.49
C THR A 62 3.96 -3.17 1.54
N VAL A 63 3.24 -2.68 0.54
CA VAL A 63 1.81 -2.94 0.36
C VAL A 63 1.65 -4.06 -0.66
N SER A 64 0.87 -5.07 -0.30
CA SER A 64 0.47 -6.12 -1.22
C SER A 64 -0.93 -5.84 -1.75
N TYR A 65 -1.10 -5.93 -3.05
CA TYR A 65 -2.35 -5.64 -3.72
C TYR A 65 -2.53 -6.55 -4.93
N GLN A 66 -3.75 -6.59 -5.46
CA GLN A 66 -4.07 -7.30 -6.69
C GLN A 66 -5.11 -6.55 -7.49
N TRP A 67 -5.12 -6.77 -8.80
CA TRP A 67 -6.16 -6.31 -9.69
C TRP A 67 -7.09 -7.47 -10.03
N VAL A 68 -8.38 -7.26 -9.87
CA VAL A 68 -9.40 -8.25 -10.17
C VAL A 68 -10.25 -7.76 -11.33
N PHE A 69 -10.44 -8.59 -12.32
CA PHE A 69 -11.22 -8.28 -13.52
C PHE A 69 -12.47 -9.16 -13.57
N ARG A 70 -13.57 -8.54 -13.96
CA ARG A 70 -14.81 -9.26 -14.20
C ARG A 70 -15.40 -8.85 -15.55
N PRO A 71 -15.70 -9.79 -16.46
CA PRO A 71 -15.50 -11.24 -16.30
C PRO A 71 -14.04 -11.61 -16.14
N GLN A 72 -13.76 -12.62 -15.32
CA GLN A 72 -12.42 -13.02 -14.99
C GLN A 72 -11.79 -13.76 -16.17
N THR A 73 -10.71 -13.18 -16.73
CA THR A 73 -9.94 -13.78 -17.81
C THR A 73 -8.66 -14.46 -17.33
N GLN A 74 -8.15 -14.01 -16.18
CA GLN A 74 -6.95 -14.56 -15.55
C GLN A 74 -7.14 -14.58 -14.04
N ALA A 75 -6.48 -15.52 -13.36
CA ALA A 75 -6.45 -15.53 -11.90
C ALA A 75 -5.73 -14.28 -11.37
N PRO A 76 -6.26 -13.62 -10.34
CA PRO A 76 -5.57 -12.48 -9.75
C PRO A 76 -4.20 -12.88 -9.22
N GLN A 77 -3.18 -12.04 -9.48
CA GLN A 77 -1.83 -12.24 -8.99
C GLN A 77 -1.48 -11.14 -8.01
N PRO A 78 -1.03 -11.48 -6.79
CA PRO A 78 -0.59 -10.46 -5.83
C PRO A 78 0.66 -9.74 -6.33
N LEU A 79 0.66 -8.41 -6.17
CA LEU A 79 1.78 -7.54 -6.49
C LEU A 79 2.19 -6.80 -5.23
N ASN A 80 3.42 -6.32 -5.21
CA ASN A 80 3.97 -5.59 -4.08
C ASN A 80 4.40 -4.19 -4.50
N GLN A 81 4.09 -3.21 -3.66
CA GLN A 81 4.48 -1.82 -3.85
C GLN A 81 5.21 -1.34 -2.61
N SER A 82 6.44 -0.87 -2.80
CA SER A 82 7.22 -0.28 -1.71
C SER A 82 6.71 1.10 -1.36
N VAL A 83 6.64 1.39 -0.07
CA VAL A 83 6.25 2.70 0.48
C VAL A 83 7.42 3.24 1.28
N VAL A 84 7.83 4.46 0.99
CA VAL A 84 8.89 5.17 1.70
C VAL A 84 8.28 5.97 2.84
N ALA A 85 9.04 6.14 3.93
CA ALA A 85 8.60 6.97 5.06
C ALA A 85 8.26 8.40 4.59
N GLY A 86 7.11 8.91 5.04
CA GLY A 86 6.57 10.20 4.60
C GLY A 86 5.69 10.14 3.37
N GLN A 87 5.57 9.01 2.72
CA GLN A 87 4.74 8.81 1.53
C GLN A 87 3.33 8.40 1.96
N HIS A 88 2.38 9.33 1.84
CA HIS A 88 0.99 9.12 2.26
C HIS A 88 0.10 8.53 1.16
N ALA A 89 0.60 8.45 -0.05
CA ALA A 89 -0.10 7.85 -1.18
C ALA A 89 0.87 7.19 -2.13
N VAL A 90 0.47 6.06 -2.70
CA VAL A 90 1.19 5.40 -3.78
C VAL A 90 0.22 5.14 -4.92
N TYR A 91 0.72 5.21 -6.15
CA TYR A 91 -0.06 5.01 -7.35
C TYR A 91 0.35 3.70 -8.02
N VAL A 92 -0.65 2.92 -8.40
CA VAL A 92 -0.46 1.65 -9.10
C VAL A 92 -1.28 1.66 -10.38
N THR A 93 -0.72 1.15 -11.45
CA THR A 93 -1.35 1.19 -12.76
C THR A 93 -1.42 -0.22 -13.35
N VAL A 94 -2.53 -0.50 -14.00
CA VAL A 94 -2.71 -1.73 -14.78
C VAL A 94 -3.16 -1.38 -16.19
N ALA A 95 -2.61 -2.05 -17.18
CA ALA A 95 -3.03 -1.96 -18.57
C ALA A 95 -4.00 -3.10 -18.88
N VAL A 96 -5.20 -2.76 -19.33
CA VAL A 96 -6.22 -3.72 -19.72
C VAL A 96 -6.35 -3.70 -21.24
N GLN A 97 -6.08 -4.82 -21.88
CA GLN A 97 -6.19 -4.95 -23.32
C GLN A 97 -7.53 -5.57 -23.70
N GLY A 98 -8.15 -4.98 -24.72
CA GLY A 98 -9.33 -5.54 -25.33
C GLY A 98 -8.98 -6.77 -26.14
N GLN A 99 -9.87 -7.75 -26.12
CA GLN A 99 -9.75 -8.95 -26.94
C GLN A 99 -10.79 -8.95 -28.05
N GLY A 100 -10.33 -8.98 -29.29
CA GLY A 100 -11.19 -9.03 -30.45
C GLY A 100 -11.62 -7.65 -30.98
N HIS A 101 -12.65 -7.62 -31.77
CA HIS A 101 -13.23 -6.42 -32.37
C HIS A 101 -14.52 -6.07 -31.68
N GLY A 102 -14.75 -4.76 -31.46
CA GLY A 102 -15.97 -4.25 -30.88
C GLY A 102 -15.77 -3.67 -29.49
N SER A 103 -16.87 -3.49 -28.81
CA SER A 103 -16.93 -2.85 -27.50
C SER A 103 -17.11 -3.89 -26.42
N ALA A 104 -16.29 -3.86 -25.39
CA ALA A 104 -16.40 -4.74 -24.24
C ALA A 104 -16.31 -3.91 -22.95
N THR A 105 -17.18 -4.22 -21.99
CA THR A 105 -17.16 -3.59 -20.67
C THR A 105 -16.62 -4.60 -19.64
N GLN A 106 -15.67 -4.12 -18.84
CA GLN A 106 -15.09 -4.89 -17.73
C GLN A 106 -15.17 -4.08 -16.45
N THR A 107 -15.35 -4.79 -15.35
CA THR A 107 -15.20 -4.21 -14.01
C THR A 107 -13.80 -4.49 -13.53
N VAL A 108 -13.07 -3.44 -13.19
CA VAL A 108 -11.71 -3.52 -12.65
C VAL A 108 -11.75 -3.14 -11.20
N THR A 109 -11.24 -4.01 -10.35
CA THR A 109 -11.18 -3.80 -8.90
C THR A 109 -9.74 -3.80 -8.45
N LEU A 110 -9.34 -2.75 -7.72
CA LEU A 110 -8.08 -2.71 -7.00
C LEU A 110 -8.34 -3.19 -5.58
N ASP A 111 -7.73 -4.31 -5.22
CA ASP A 111 -7.91 -4.94 -3.92
C ASP A 111 -6.59 -4.96 -3.17
N VAL A 112 -6.53 -4.29 -2.03
CA VAL A 112 -5.36 -4.26 -1.16
C VAL A 112 -5.45 -5.42 -0.17
N LEU A 113 -4.42 -6.26 -0.19
CA LEU A 113 -4.35 -7.46 0.65
C LEU A 113 -3.77 -7.17 2.03
N GLY A 114 -2.85 -6.22 2.14
CA GLY A 114 -2.26 -5.82 3.41
C GLY A 114 -1.00 -4.97 3.25
N PRO A 115 -0.53 -4.33 4.33
CA PRO A 115 -1.13 -4.23 5.65
C PRO A 115 -2.35 -3.29 5.66
N GLY A 116 -3.40 -3.73 6.30
CA GLY A 116 -4.70 -3.09 6.18
C GLY A 116 -5.48 -3.65 5.00
N THR A 117 -6.69 -3.17 4.78
CA THR A 117 -7.53 -3.60 3.67
C THR A 117 -8.20 -2.41 3.02
N GLY A 118 -8.45 -2.52 1.73
CA GLY A 118 -9.19 -1.51 0.99
C GLY A 118 -9.47 -2.03 -0.41
N THR A 119 -10.56 -1.58 -0.98
CA THR A 119 -10.94 -1.97 -2.33
C THR A 119 -11.72 -0.86 -2.99
N ASP A 120 -11.52 -0.69 -4.29
CA ASP A 120 -12.31 0.19 -5.13
C ASP A 120 -12.46 -0.41 -6.51
N SER A 121 -13.59 -0.18 -7.14
CA SER A 121 -13.94 -0.76 -8.43
C SER A 121 -14.39 0.31 -9.39
N THR A 122 -14.12 0.10 -10.67
CA THR A 122 -14.63 0.93 -11.76
C THR A 122 -14.99 0.07 -12.96
N ASN A 123 -15.91 0.56 -13.75
CA ASN A 123 -16.25 -0.06 -15.03
C ASN A 123 -15.48 0.64 -16.14
N ILE A 124 -14.84 -0.15 -17.00
CA ILE A 124 -14.15 0.35 -18.17
C ILE A 124 -14.81 -0.21 -19.44
N THR A 125 -14.83 0.60 -20.48
CA THR A 125 -15.27 0.16 -21.81
C THR A 125 -14.10 0.24 -22.77
N ILE A 126 -13.79 -0.90 -23.39
CA ILE A 126 -12.70 -1.03 -24.36
C ILE A 126 -13.32 -1.13 -25.73
N ASN A 127 -12.98 -0.19 -26.59
CA ASN A 127 -13.42 -0.17 -27.99
C ASN A 127 -12.24 -0.56 -28.89
N CYS A 128 -12.39 -1.65 -29.58
CA CYS A 128 -11.38 -2.11 -30.56
C CYS A 128 -11.90 -2.06 -31.99
#